data_a05b8e43f8cbece780320f6fc0c5b268
#
_entry.id   a05b8e43f8cbece780320f6fc0c5b268
#
_cell.length_a   1.000
_cell.length_b   1.000
_cell.length_c   1.000
_cell.angle_alpha   90.00
_cell.angle_beta   90.00
_cell.angle_gamma   90.00
#
_symmetry.space_group_name_H-M   'P 1'
#
loop_
_entity.id
_entity.type
_entity.pdbx_description
1 polymer ?
#
loop_
_entity_poly.entity_id
_entity_poly.type
_entity_poly.pdbx_seq_one_letter_code
_entity_poly.pdbx_strand_id
1 'polypeptide(L)'
;MLKKIFFFPILIVISFSTFSQNRNWDSLGKEAAKTEYYTPVPPVVTPGGLPQDAPSDAIILFNGKDLNAWHGEDSTKPAGWKIADGVITVDKKTGGIITKQRFMDFQMHLEWRIPTEITGSSQARGNSGVFLAYLGMANGFLEDGYEVQILDCYNNKTYVNGQTGSIYKQAVPLANACKKPGEWQYYDIIWKAPRFNADGSLKTPGYVTVLHNGVLLQNNTEVKGRTKWIGQPDYVAHGASPIKLQAHGDPSPPVSFRNIWVRPL
;
A
#
# COMPACT_ATOMS: atom_id res chain seq x y z
N MET A 1 -31.80 -66.75 55.70
CA MET A 1 -30.48 -66.25 56.11
C MET A 1 -29.93 -65.36 54.96
N LEU A 2 -30.10 -64.06 55.06
CA LEU A 2 -29.54 -63.12 54.07
C LEU A 2 -28.15 -62.67 54.57
N LYS A 3 -27.10 -63.00 53.82
CA LYS A 3 -25.74 -62.47 54.08
C LYS A 3 -25.65 -61.03 53.55
N LYS A 4 -25.44 -60.06 54.43
CA LYS A 4 -25.12 -58.69 54.11
C LYS A 4 -23.65 -58.65 53.67
N ILE A 5 -23.41 -58.23 52.41
CA ILE A 5 -22.07 -57.95 51.90
C ILE A 5 -21.82 -56.42 52.17
N PHE A 6 -20.82 -56.16 53.00
CA PHE A 6 -20.34 -54.79 53.22
C PHE A 6 -19.32 -54.44 52.13
N PHE A 7 -19.61 -53.42 51.31
CA PHE A 7 -18.64 -52.80 50.42
C PHE A 7 -17.93 -51.67 51.15
N PHE A 8 -16.62 -51.80 51.37
CA PHE A 8 -15.80 -50.71 51.77
C PHE A 8 -15.31 -49.93 50.58
N PRO A 9 -15.52 -48.61 50.47
CA PRO A 9 -14.92 -47.82 49.37
C PRO A 9 -13.44 -47.61 49.71
N ILE A 10 -12.58 -48.05 48.83
CA ILE A 10 -11.17 -47.72 48.84
C ILE A 10 -11.02 -46.30 48.32
N LEU A 11 -10.69 -45.35 49.19
CA LEU A 11 -10.38 -43.95 48.82
C LEU A 11 -8.95 -43.93 48.30
N ILE A 12 -8.77 -43.86 46.97
CA ILE A 12 -7.46 -43.66 46.35
C ILE A 12 -7.15 -42.16 46.45
N VAL A 13 -6.27 -41.79 47.37
CA VAL A 13 -5.69 -40.44 47.48
C VAL A 13 -4.60 -40.32 46.41
N ILE A 14 -4.93 -39.69 45.29
CA ILE A 14 -3.93 -39.32 44.29
C ILE A 14 -3.22 -38.06 44.78
N SER A 15 -2.01 -38.22 45.32
CA SER A 15 -1.14 -37.11 45.65
C SER A 15 -0.58 -36.48 44.38
N PHE A 16 -1.11 -35.34 43.99
CA PHE A 16 -0.47 -34.50 42.97
C PHE A 16 0.74 -33.83 43.59
N SER A 17 1.92 -34.38 43.33
CA SER A 17 3.18 -33.69 43.63
C SER A 17 3.30 -32.52 42.65
N THR A 18 2.97 -31.31 43.09
CA THR A 18 3.30 -30.08 42.36
C THR A 18 4.82 -29.91 42.45
N PHE A 19 5.51 -30.32 41.39
CA PHE A 19 6.89 -29.91 41.16
C PHE A 19 6.89 -28.39 40.89
N SER A 20 6.94 -27.59 41.94
CA SER A 20 7.36 -26.20 41.88
C SER A 20 8.83 -26.21 41.48
N GLN A 21 9.13 -26.09 40.18
CA GLN A 21 10.50 -25.77 39.78
C GLN A 21 10.82 -24.39 40.36
N ASN A 22 11.67 -24.36 41.37
CA ASN A 22 12.28 -23.13 41.88
C ASN A 22 13.16 -22.54 40.74
N ARG A 23 12.57 -21.80 39.84
CA ARG A 23 13.29 -21.07 38.77
C ARG A 23 14.08 -19.95 39.46
N ASN A 24 15.39 -19.96 39.30
CA ASN A 24 16.22 -18.83 39.72
C ASN A 24 16.00 -17.66 38.75
N TRP A 25 14.99 -16.83 39.05
CA TRP A 25 14.58 -15.68 38.21
C TRP A 25 15.70 -14.66 38.04
N ASP A 26 16.60 -14.51 39.04
CA ASP A 26 17.73 -13.58 38.95
C ASP A 26 18.75 -14.02 37.89
N SER A 27 19.04 -15.33 37.85
CA SER A 27 19.93 -15.88 36.82
C SER A 27 19.29 -15.79 35.41
N LEU A 28 18.02 -16.13 35.31
CA LEU A 28 17.27 -16.03 34.03
C LEU A 28 17.16 -14.57 33.56
N GLY A 29 16.95 -13.62 34.48
CA GLY A 29 16.91 -12.19 34.15
C GLY A 29 18.24 -11.67 33.59
N LYS A 30 19.39 -12.11 34.18
CA LYS A 30 20.70 -11.75 33.64
C LYS A 30 20.94 -12.32 32.23
N GLU A 31 20.48 -13.53 31.95
CA GLU A 31 20.57 -14.10 30.61
C GLU A 31 19.65 -13.37 29.62
N ALA A 32 18.42 -13.03 30.02
CA ALA A 32 17.48 -12.28 29.19
C ALA A 32 18.04 -10.89 28.82
N ALA A 33 18.64 -10.19 29.76
CA ALA A 33 19.21 -8.85 29.56
C ALA A 33 20.30 -8.80 28.46
N LYS A 34 20.94 -9.92 28.14
CA LYS A 34 21.98 -9.96 27.07
C LYS A 34 21.44 -9.67 25.68
N THR A 35 20.14 -9.80 25.47
CA THR A 35 19.47 -9.55 24.19
C THR A 35 18.57 -8.31 24.20
N GLU A 36 18.63 -7.53 25.29
CA GLU A 36 17.84 -6.30 25.43
C GLU A 36 18.57 -5.12 24.81
N TYR A 37 17.86 -4.34 24.00
CA TYR A 37 18.35 -3.11 23.38
C TYR A 37 17.49 -1.93 23.82
N TYR A 38 18.11 -0.86 24.29
CA TYR A 38 17.42 0.35 24.77
C TYR A 38 17.55 1.51 23.79
N THR A 39 18.29 1.30 22.69
CA THR A 39 18.49 2.29 21.64
C THR A 39 18.50 1.61 20.26
N PRO A 40 17.99 2.27 19.20
CA PRO A 40 17.32 3.57 19.23
C PRO A 40 15.93 3.50 19.87
N VAL A 41 15.53 4.55 20.58
CA VAL A 41 14.17 4.66 21.13
C VAL A 41 13.23 5.01 19.96
N PRO A 42 12.15 4.23 19.71
CA PRO A 42 11.19 4.56 18.69
C PRO A 42 10.56 5.94 18.90
N PRO A 43 10.40 6.77 17.84
CA PRO A 43 9.71 8.05 17.97
C PRO A 43 8.24 7.84 18.36
N VAL A 44 7.70 8.77 19.16
CA VAL A 44 6.28 8.76 19.50
C VAL A 44 5.49 9.35 18.34
N VAL A 45 4.59 8.56 17.78
CA VAL A 45 3.69 8.97 16.70
C VAL A 45 2.25 8.83 17.20
N THR A 46 1.47 9.90 17.11
CA THR A 46 0.03 9.84 17.43
C THR A 46 -0.71 9.24 16.24
N PRO A 47 -1.41 8.12 16.40
CA PRO A 47 -2.22 7.56 15.33
C PRO A 47 -3.40 8.48 15.00
N GLY A 48 -3.96 8.36 13.80
CA GLY A 48 -5.20 9.03 13.43
C GLY A 48 -6.40 8.54 14.27
N GLY A 49 -7.47 9.30 14.28
CA GLY A 49 -8.71 8.95 15.01
C GLY A 49 -9.46 7.75 14.41
N LEU A 50 -9.33 7.56 13.11
CA LEU A 50 -9.84 6.42 12.35
C LEU A 50 -8.68 5.71 11.63
N PRO A 51 -8.83 4.43 11.26
CA PRO A 51 -7.76 3.68 10.60
C PRO A 51 -7.22 4.31 9.30
N GLN A 52 -8.03 5.12 8.62
CA GLN A 52 -7.67 5.81 7.38
C GLN A 52 -7.11 7.22 7.59
N ASP A 53 -7.19 7.76 8.81
CA ASP A 53 -6.68 9.10 9.11
C ASP A 53 -5.15 9.11 9.15
N ALA A 54 -4.59 10.24 8.77
CA ALA A 54 -3.16 10.44 8.76
C ALA A 54 -2.57 10.44 10.18
N PRO A 55 -1.50 9.69 10.47
CA PRO A 55 -0.76 9.81 11.72
C PRO A 55 -0.03 11.16 11.80
N SER A 56 0.41 11.53 13.01
CA SER A 56 0.96 12.87 13.30
C SER A 56 2.26 13.21 12.54
N ASP A 57 2.98 12.22 12.03
CA ASP A 57 4.20 12.38 11.25
C ASP A 57 3.99 12.17 9.73
N ALA A 58 2.73 12.09 9.28
CA ALA A 58 2.41 12.01 7.88
C ALA A 58 2.41 13.38 7.20
N ILE A 59 2.79 13.38 5.95
CA ILE A 59 2.70 14.51 5.02
C ILE A 59 1.37 14.40 4.29
N ILE A 60 0.52 15.42 4.47
CA ILE A 60 -0.77 15.46 3.82
C ILE A 60 -0.58 15.92 2.38
N LEU A 61 -0.93 15.06 1.43
CA LEU A 61 -0.89 15.39 0.00
C LEU A 61 -2.23 15.94 -0.49
N PHE A 62 -3.36 15.50 0.10
CA PHE A 62 -4.68 16.08 -0.18
C PHE A 62 -5.64 15.84 1.00
N ASN A 63 -6.21 16.91 1.52
CA ASN A 63 -7.15 16.91 2.64
C ASN A 63 -8.53 17.50 2.28
N GLY A 64 -8.85 17.57 1.00
CA GLY A 64 -10.12 18.13 0.51
C GLY A 64 -10.10 19.61 0.19
N LYS A 65 -8.98 20.34 0.37
CA LYS A 65 -8.93 21.81 0.24
C LYS A 65 -8.25 22.29 -1.04
N ASP A 66 -7.05 21.80 -1.31
CA ASP A 66 -6.22 22.32 -2.41
C ASP A 66 -5.25 21.26 -2.96
N LEU A 67 -4.62 21.56 -4.08
CA LEU A 67 -3.59 20.73 -4.72
C LEU A 67 -2.19 21.32 -4.54
N ASN A 68 -1.92 22.08 -3.49
CA ASN A 68 -0.65 22.75 -3.27
C ASN A 68 0.56 21.80 -3.17
N ALA A 69 0.34 20.53 -2.78
CA ALA A 69 1.37 19.49 -2.76
C ALA A 69 1.70 18.92 -4.16
N TRP A 70 0.94 19.32 -5.19
CA TRP A 70 1.00 18.75 -6.53
C TRP A 70 1.32 19.80 -7.59
N HIS A 71 1.85 19.35 -8.73
CA HIS A 71 1.93 20.08 -9.99
C HIS A 71 1.40 19.20 -11.13
N GLY A 72 1.17 19.76 -12.30
CA GLY A 72 0.81 19.04 -13.52
C GLY A 72 2.01 18.25 -14.07
N GLU A 73 1.83 17.57 -15.22
CA GLU A 73 2.93 16.88 -15.90
C GLU A 73 4.05 17.84 -16.34
N ASP A 74 3.70 19.05 -16.74
CA ASP A 74 4.60 20.19 -16.84
C ASP A 74 4.77 20.79 -15.43
N SER A 75 5.94 20.65 -14.84
CA SER A 75 6.22 21.09 -13.47
C SER A 75 6.10 22.61 -13.24
N THR A 76 6.04 23.38 -14.31
CA THR A 76 5.80 24.84 -14.27
C THR A 76 4.32 25.18 -14.12
N LYS A 77 3.42 24.21 -14.33
CA LYS A 77 1.98 24.39 -14.26
C LYS A 77 1.39 23.78 -12.99
N PRO A 78 0.37 24.41 -12.40
CA PRO A 78 -0.35 23.83 -11.28
C PRO A 78 -1.05 22.52 -11.70
N ALA A 79 -1.35 21.65 -10.74
CA ALA A 79 -2.20 20.48 -10.96
C ALA A 79 -3.60 20.93 -11.43
N GLY A 80 -4.07 20.36 -12.53
CA GLY A 80 -5.30 20.83 -13.22
C GLY A 80 -6.58 20.05 -12.86
N TRP A 81 -6.53 19.12 -11.89
CA TRP A 81 -7.69 18.32 -11.50
C TRP A 81 -8.71 19.15 -10.72
N LYS A 82 -10.00 18.81 -10.85
CA LYS A 82 -11.09 19.57 -10.23
C LYS A 82 -11.32 19.16 -8.79
N ILE A 83 -11.48 20.14 -7.91
CA ILE A 83 -11.86 19.93 -6.52
C ILE A 83 -13.33 20.32 -6.33
N ALA A 84 -14.13 19.42 -5.78
CA ALA A 84 -15.50 19.69 -5.35
C ALA A 84 -15.81 18.79 -4.13
N ASP A 85 -16.48 19.36 -3.14
CA ASP A 85 -16.96 18.65 -1.93
C ASP A 85 -15.86 17.80 -1.24
N GLY A 86 -14.64 18.32 -1.15
CA GLY A 86 -13.51 17.61 -0.54
C GLY A 86 -12.92 16.47 -1.38
N VAL A 87 -13.28 16.39 -2.65
CA VAL A 87 -12.88 15.34 -3.58
C VAL A 87 -12.16 15.96 -4.77
N ILE A 88 -11.09 15.33 -5.24
CA ILE A 88 -10.47 15.65 -6.54
C ILE A 88 -10.93 14.64 -7.59
N THR A 89 -11.28 15.14 -8.77
CA THR A 89 -11.65 14.31 -9.92
C THR A 89 -10.64 14.52 -11.04
N VAL A 90 -10.17 13.42 -11.60
CA VAL A 90 -9.23 13.42 -12.73
C VAL A 90 -9.76 14.29 -13.87
N ASP A 91 -8.94 15.21 -14.35
CA ASP A 91 -9.19 15.90 -15.61
C ASP A 91 -8.22 15.37 -16.68
N LYS A 92 -8.72 14.47 -17.52
CA LYS A 92 -7.92 13.79 -18.55
C LYS A 92 -7.29 14.74 -19.56
N LYS A 93 -7.80 15.99 -19.66
CA LYS A 93 -7.24 17.01 -20.57
C LYS A 93 -5.98 17.66 -20.01
N THR A 94 -5.80 17.61 -18.69
CA THR A 94 -4.64 18.25 -18.03
C THR A 94 -3.51 17.24 -17.70
N GLY A 95 -3.73 15.96 -17.98
CA GLY A 95 -2.79 14.90 -17.64
C GLY A 95 -2.80 14.53 -16.16
N GLY A 96 -1.83 13.74 -15.74
CA GLY A 96 -1.66 13.31 -14.36
C GLY A 96 -1.19 14.43 -13.43
N ILE A 97 -1.24 14.17 -12.13
CA ILE A 97 -0.69 15.08 -11.11
C ILE A 97 0.49 14.41 -10.40
N ILE A 98 1.51 15.22 -10.09
CA ILE A 98 2.81 14.76 -9.59
C ILE A 98 3.13 15.52 -8.31
N THR A 99 3.62 14.83 -7.27
CA THR A 99 3.98 15.48 -6.01
C THR A 99 5.19 16.40 -6.21
N LYS A 100 5.16 17.58 -5.58
CA LYS A 100 6.32 18.49 -5.53
C LYS A 100 7.45 17.89 -4.70
N GLN A 101 7.09 17.21 -3.60
CA GLN A 101 8.04 16.51 -2.75
C GLN A 101 8.41 15.15 -3.35
N ARG A 102 9.66 14.73 -3.12
CA ARG A 102 10.22 13.45 -3.54
C ARG A 102 10.38 12.53 -2.34
N PHE A 103 10.18 11.24 -2.55
CA PHE A 103 10.20 10.22 -1.51
C PHE A 103 11.11 9.05 -1.91
N MET A 104 11.67 8.38 -0.91
CA MET A 104 12.36 7.10 -1.07
C MET A 104 11.44 5.97 -0.59
N ASP A 105 11.60 5.54 0.66
CA ASP A 105 10.75 4.57 1.30
C ASP A 105 9.60 5.28 2.00
N PHE A 106 8.40 4.73 1.92
CA PHE A 106 7.24 5.34 2.55
C PHE A 106 6.09 4.37 2.78
N GLN A 107 5.23 4.75 3.70
CA GLN A 107 3.85 4.30 3.81
C GLN A 107 2.96 5.36 3.15
N MET A 108 1.98 4.94 2.36
CA MET A 108 1.03 5.82 1.68
C MET A 108 -0.39 5.30 1.89
N HIS A 109 -1.30 6.23 2.11
CA HIS A 109 -2.74 5.98 2.05
C HIS A 109 -3.37 6.87 0.98
N LEU A 110 -4.32 6.32 0.23
CA LEU A 110 -5.17 7.08 -0.66
C LEU A 110 -6.53 6.42 -0.81
N GLU A 111 -7.57 7.24 -0.89
CA GLU A 111 -8.92 6.78 -1.21
C GLU A 111 -9.28 7.17 -2.65
N TRP A 112 -9.96 6.27 -3.35
CA TRP A 112 -10.38 6.48 -4.73
C TRP A 112 -11.77 5.89 -4.98
N ARG A 113 -12.43 6.39 -6.03
CA ARG A 113 -13.78 5.95 -6.39
C ARG A 113 -13.96 5.93 -7.90
N ILE A 114 -14.43 4.79 -8.40
CA ILE A 114 -14.96 4.68 -9.75
C ILE A 114 -16.33 5.36 -9.79
N PRO A 115 -16.67 6.22 -10.75
CA PRO A 115 -17.98 6.84 -10.81
C PRO A 115 -19.08 5.81 -11.03
N THR A 116 -20.28 6.07 -10.51
CA THR A 116 -21.46 5.17 -10.60
C THR A 116 -21.79 4.83 -12.05
N GLU A 117 -21.78 5.85 -12.92
CA GLU A 117 -22.11 5.72 -14.35
C GLU A 117 -20.88 5.34 -15.20
N ILE A 118 -20.10 4.35 -14.72
CA ILE A 118 -18.90 3.91 -15.42
C ILE A 118 -19.25 3.16 -16.70
N THR A 119 -18.52 3.45 -17.76
CA THR A 119 -18.64 2.79 -19.07
C THR A 119 -17.31 2.18 -19.50
N GLY A 120 -17.32 1.42 -20.59
CA GLY A 120 -16.13 0.76 -21.11
C GLY A 120 -15.95 -0.66 -20.59
N SER A 121 -14.83 -1.28 -20.94
CA SER A 121 -14.47 -2.64 -20.54
C SER A 121 -12.95 -2.81 -20.49
N SER A 122 -12.49 -3.84 -19.80
CA SER A 122 -11.07 -4.17 -19.66
C SER A 122 -10.27 -2.94 -19.18
N GLN A 123 -9.14 -2.61 -19.81
CA GLN A 123 -8.29 -1.47 -19.45
C GLN A 123 -8.90 -0.12 -19.83
N ALA A 124 -10.00 -0.07 -20.57
CA ALA A 124 -10.70 1.15 -20.92
C ALA A 124 -11.91 1.42 -20.00
N ARG A 125 -11.83 1.01 -18.71
CA ARG A 125 -12.91 1.17 -17.74
C ARG A 125 -12.39 1.57 -16.37
N GLY A 126 -12.50 2.86 -16.03
CA GLY A 126 -12.09 3.41 -14.74
C GLY A 126 -10.60 3.24 -14.47
N ASN A 127 -9.78 3.47 -15.47
CA ASN A 127 -8.34 3.28 -15.41
C ASN A 127 -7.63 4.50 -14.85
N SER A 128 -6.70 4.24 -13.95
CA SER A 128 -5.76 5.17 -13.35
C SER A 128 -4.58 4.36 -12.78
N GLY A 129 -3.64 5.01 -12.09
CA GLY A 129 -2.51 4.35 -11.47
C GLY A 129 -1.83 5.22 -10.43
N VAL A 130 -1.15 4.58 -9.50
CA VAL A 130 -0.26 5.23 -8.54
C VAL A 130 1.17 4.86 -8.90
N PHE A 131 1.93 5.80 -9.42
CA PHE A 131 3.37 5.62 -9.64
C PHE A 131 4.13 5.96 -8.35
N LEU A 132 4.69 4.95 -7.71
CA LEU A 132 5.38 5.05 -6.41
C LEU A 132 6.70 5.82 -6.50
N ALA A 133 7.35 5.77 -7.66
CA ALA A 133 8.46 6.64 -8.05
C ALA A 133 8.29 6.94 -9.54
N TYR A 134 7.82 8.14 -9.84
CA TYR A 134 7.65 8.60 -11.21
C TYR A 134 8.96 9.17 -11.73
N LEU A 135 9.42 8.70 -12.87
CA LEU A 135 10.72 9.04 -13.45
C LEU A 135 10.60 9.90 -14.73
N GLY A 136 9.39 10.27 -15.12
CA GLY A 136 9.12 11.09 -16.30
C GLY A 136 8.29 10.36 -17.34
N MET A 137 8.42 10.81 -18.58
CA MET A 137 7.76 10.19 -19.74
C MET A 137 8.81 9.54 -20.64
N ALA A 138 8.75 8.22 -20.77
CA ALA A 138 9.57 7.50 -21.72
C ALA A 138 9.07 7.79 -23.16
N ASN A 139 9.97 8.15 -24.04
CA ASN A 139 9.65 8.48 -25.46
C ASN A 139 8.54 9.53 -25.65
N GLY A 140 8.32 10.40 -24.64
CA GLY A 140 7.39 11.52 -24.71
C GLY A 140 5.90 11.17 -24.53
N PHE A 141 5.53 9.89 -24.41
CA PHE A 141 4.11 9.49 -24.25
C PHE A 141 3.88 8.27 -23.32
N LEU A 142 4.91 7.50 -22.98
CA LEU A 142 4.79 6.41 -22.04
C LEU A 142 5.26 6.86 -20.66
N GLU A 143 4.43 6.65 -19.66
CA GLU A 143 4.77 6.95 -18.27
C GLU A 143 5.88 6.01 -17.78
N ASP A 144 6.84 6.57 -17.05
CA ASP A 144 8.00 5.86 -16.54
C ASP A 144 8.01 5.87 -15.00
N GLY A 145 8.19 4.71 -14.40
CA GLY A 145 8.17 4.54 -12.95
C GLY A 145 7.63 3.19 -12.52
N TYR A 146 7.12 3.10 -11.30
CA TYR A 146 6.65 1.85 -10.68
C TYR A 146 5.17 1.98 -10.33
N GLU A 147 4.32 1.33 -11.10
CA GLU A 147 2.87 1.52 -11.04
C GLU A 147 2.16 0.44 -10.23
N VAL A 148 1.37 0.88 -9.25
CA VAL A 148 0.28 0.11 -8.66
C VAL A 148 -1.01 0.49 -9.39
N GLN A 149 -1.60 -0.49 -10.07
CA GLN A 149 -2.77 -0.27 -10.94
C GLN A 149 -4.02 0.10 -10.17
N ILE A 150 -4.76 1.08 -10.67
CA ILE A 150 -6.15 1.39 -10.33
C ILE A 150 -7.01 1.12 -11.56
N LEU A 151 -8.07 0.33 -11.38
CA LEU A 151 -9.00 -0.05 -12.44
C LEU A 151 -10.37 -0.34 -11.84
N ASP A 152 -11.45 -0.24 -12.58
CA ASP A 152 -12.68 -0.91 -12.19
C ASP A 152 -12.53 -2.41 -12.41
N CYS A 153 -12.45 -3.18 -11.32
CA CYS A 153 -12.38 -4.64 -11.34
C CYS A 153 -13.69 -5.31 -10.88
N TYR A 154 -14.73 -4.54 -10.61
CA TYR A 154 -16.04 -5.07 -10.27
C TYR A 154 -16.78 -5.52 -11.53
N ASN A 155 -16.87 -6.85 -11.74
CA ASN A 155 -17.47 -7.45 -12.93
C ASN A 155 -16.83 -6.99 -14.26
N ASN A 156 -15.55 -6.64 -14.24
CA ASN A 156 -14.79 -6.22 -15.42
C ASN A 156 -13.64 -7.18 -15.69
N LYS A 157 -13.70 -7.96 -16.75
CA LYS A 157 -12.63 -8.87 -17.16
C LYS A 157 -11.50 -8.13 -17.82
N THR A 158 -10.27 -8.40 -17.38
CA THR A 158 -9.04 -7.94 -18.00
C THR A 158 -7.93 -8.97 -17.76
N TYR A 159 -6.73 -8.75 -18.31
CA TYR A 159 -5.59 -9.59 -17.95
C TYR A 159 -5.22 -9.42 -16.47
N VAL A 160 -4.92 -10.54 -15.81
CA VAL A 160 -4.84 -10.61 -14.35
C VAL A 160 -3.72 -9.76 -13.74
N ASN A 161 -2.63 -9.54 -14.45
CA ASN A 161 -1.53 -8.67 -14.04
C ASN A 161 -1.72 -7.20 -14.44
N GLY A 162 -2.92 -6.81 -14.86
CA GLY A 162 -3.37 -5.44 -15.11
C GLY A 162 -4.64 -5.08 -14.33
N GLN A 163 -5.03 -5.90 -13.34
CA GLN A 163 -6.14 -5.62 -12.43
C GLN A 163 -5.73 -4.64 -11.33
N THR A 164 -6.70 -4.10 -10.62
CA THR A 164 -6.51 -3.27 -9.43
C THR A 164 -5.57 -3.94 -8.44
N GLY A 165 -4.55 -3.22 -7.98
CA GLY A 165 -3.54 -3.71 -7.05
C GLY A 165 -2.46 -4.60 -7.67
N SER A 166 -2.46 -4.81 -8.98
CA SER A 166 -1.31 -5.40 -9.65
C SER A 166 -0.13 -4.43 -9.63
N ILE A 167 1.09 -4.95 -9.55
CA ILE A 167 2.25 -4.22 -10.06
C ILE A 167 2.17 -4.41 -11.57
N TYR A 168 1.75 -3.35 -12.26
CA TYR A 168 1.25 -3.43 -13.64
C TYR A 168 2.17 -4.23 -14.54
N LYS A 169 1.61 -5.30 -15.13
CA LYS A 169 2.27 -6.31 -15.97
C LYS A 169 3.45 -7.07 -15.34
N GLN A 170 3.67 -6.95 -14.02
CA GLN A 170 4.76 -7.64 -13.33
C GLN A 170 4.25 -8.67 -12.31
N ALA A 171 3.27 -8.28 -11.46
CA ALA A 171 2.75 -9.15 -10.42
C ALA A 171 1.22 -9.10 -10.34
N VAL A 172 0.61 -10.27 -10.25
CA VAL A 172 -0.84 -10.44 -10.08
C VAL A 172 -1.22 -10.14 -8.63
N PRO A 173 -2.32 -9.45 -8.35
CA PRO A 173 -2.82 -9.30 -6.99
C PRO A 173 -3.30 -10.65 -6.42
N LEU A 174 -3.09 -10.87 -5.12
CA LEU A 174 -3.48 -12.10 -4.41
C LEU A 174 -5.00 -12.29 -4.34
N ALA A 175 -5.77 -11.21 -4.45
CA ALA A 175 -7.23 -11.22 -4.39
C ALA A 175 -7.82 -10.06 -5.22
N ASN A 176 -9.11 -10.12 -5.52
CA ASN A 176 -9.90 -9.00 -6.01
C ASN A 176 -10.80 -8.50 -4.87
N ALA A 177 -10.47 -7.34 -4.31
CA ALA A 177 -11.20 -6.69 -3.22
C ALA A 177 -11.99 -5.46 -3.70
N CYS A 178 -12.29 -5.36 -5.00
CA CYS A 178 -13.00 -4.22 -5.58
C CYS A 178 -14.44 -4.13 -5.06
N LYS A 179 -14.82 -2.91 -4.69
CA LYS A 179 -16.21 -2.54 -4.44
C LYS A 179 -16.90 -2.10 -5.73
N LYS A 180 -18.22 -1.98 -5.68
CA LYS A 180 -19.05 -1.52 -6.81
C LYS A 180 -18.67 -0.09 -7.21
N PRO A 181 -18.81 0.27 -8.50
CA PRO A 181 -18.78 1.66 -8.91
C PRO A 181 -19.70 2.55 -8.04
N GLY A 182 -19.23 3.73 -7.68
CA GLY A 182 -19.88 4.64 -6.74
C GLY A 182 -19.39 4.52 -5.30
N GLU A 183 -18.81 3.39 -4.90
CA GLU A 183 -18.28 3.19 -3.55
C GLU A 183 -16.83 3.64 -3.42
N TRP A 184 -16.48 4.25 -2.26
CA TRP A 184 -15.10 4.58 -1.93
C TRP A 184 -14.30 3.34 -1.61
N GLN A 185 -13.10 3.29 -2.16
CA GLN A 185 -12.09 2.25 -1.99
C GLN A 185 -10.79 2.91 -1.54
N TYR A 186 -9.90 2.15 -0.93
CA TYR A 186 -8.62 2.69 -0.50
C TYR A 186 -7.47 1.69 -0.69
N TYR A 187 -6.28 2.27 -0.87
CA TYR A 187 -5.02 1.57 -0.75
C TYR A 187 -4.27 2.02 0.49
N ASP A 188 -3.68 1.04 1.18
CA ASP A 188 -2.54 1.24 2.06
C ASP A 188 -1.33 0.57 1.40
N ILE A 189 -0.32 1.38 1.08
CA ILE A 189 0.86 0.96 0.34
C ILE A 189 2.09 1.16 1.21
N ILE A 190 2.95 0.13 1.31
CA ILE A 190 4.27 0.25 1.90
C ILE A 190 5.27 0.03 0.78
N TRP A 191 6.06 1.05 0.48
CA TRP A 191 7.04 1.07 -0.59
C TRP A 191 8.45 1.10 -0.04
N LYS A 192 9.29 0.19 -0.52
CA LYS A 192 10.74 0.22 -0.38
C LYS A 192 11.36 0.42 -1.75
N ALA A 193 11.94 1.59 -1.96
CA ALA A 193 12.53 1.95 -3.25
C ALA A 193 13.77 1.09 -3.55
N PRO A 194 14.07 0.84 -4.81
CA PRO A 194 15.32 0.17 -5.19
C PRO A 194 16.53 0.99 -4.76
N ARG A 195 17.67 0.32 -4.58
CA ARG A 195 18.94 0.96 -4.31
C ARG A 195 19.92 0.62 -5.44
N PHE A 196 20.76 1.57 -5.75
CA PHE A 196 21.72 1.46 -6.83
C PHE A 196 23.15 1.67 -6.32
N ASN A 197 24.12 1.05 -6.97
CA ASN A 197 25.54 1.28 -6.78
C ASN A 197 25.95 2.61 -7.43
N ALA A 198 27.16 3.06 -7.15
CA ALA A 198 27.70 4.30 -7.73
C ALA A 198 27.84 4.25 -9.27
N ASP A 199 27.96 3.07 -9.83
CA ASP A 199 28.01 2.84 -11.28
C ASP A 199 26.63 2.76 -11.95
N GLY A 200 25.55 2.91 -11.18
CA GLY A 200 24.18 2.83 -11.65
C GLY A 200 23.59 1.42 -11.70
N SER A 201 24.37 0.40 -11.42
CA SER A 201 23.87 -0.99 -11.35
C SER A 201 22.93 -1.18 -10.15
N LEU A 202 21.97 -2.09 -10.29
CA LEU A 202 21.02 -2.41 -9.20
C LEU A 202 21.78 -3.05 -8.02
N LYS A 203 21.61 -2.46 -6.82
CA LYS A 203 22.11 -3.00 -5.56
C LYS A 203 21.08 -3.86 -4.85
N THR A 204 19.86 -3.34 -4.73
CA THR A 204 18.70 -4.05 -4.17
C THR A 204 17.45 -3.67 -4.96
N PRO A 205 16.58 -4.62 -5.29
CA PRO A 205 15.31 -4.33 -5.96
C PRO A 205 14.36 -3.52 -5.08
N GLY A 206 13.34 -2.95 -5.68
CA GLY A 206 12.20 -2.35 -4.96
C GLY A 206 11.25 -3.42 -4.47
N TYR A 207 10.57 -3.15 -3.34
CA TYR A 207 9.54 -4.04 -2.79
C TYR A 207 8.30 -3.25 -2.44
N VAL A 208 7.14 -3.86 -2.63
CA VAL A 208 5.86 -3.24 -2.32
C VAL A 208 4.92 -4.19 -1.59
N THR A 209 4.24 -3.66 -0.58
CA THR A 209 3.07 -4.28 0.04
C THR A 209 1.87 -3.39 -0.24
N VAL A 210 0.77 -4.00 -0.69
CA VAL A 210 -0.47 -3.28 -1.01
C VAL A 210 -1.63 -3.96 -0.32
N LEU A 211 -2.37 -3.20 0.48
CA LEU A 211 -3.69 -3.58 0.97
C LEU A 211 -4.74 -2.76 0.20
N HIS A 212 -5.79 -3.42 -0.25
CA HIS A 212 -6.94 -2.81 -0.89
C HIS A 212 -8.19 -3.10 -0.05
N ASN A 213 -8.82 -2.07 0.48
CA ASN A 213 -9.97 -2.21 1.39
C ASN A 213 -9.66 -3.14 2.59
N GLY A 214 -8.42 -3.11 3.10
CA GLY A 214 -7.94 -3.97 4.17
C GLY A 214 -7.54 -5.38 3.76
N VAL A 215 -7.71 -5.77 2.48
CA VAL A 215 -7.32 -7.08 1.95
C VAL A 215 -5.92 -7.00 1.35
N LEU A 216 -5.03 -7.92 1.73
CA LEU A 216 -3.65 -7.99 1.22
C LEU A 216 -3.64 -8.41 -0.25
N LEU A 217 -3.12 -7.55 -1.12
CA LEU A 217 -2.97 -7.81 -2.56
C LEU A 217 -1.54 -8.08 -2.99
N GLN A 218 -0.57 -7.40 -2.38
CA GLN A 218 0.86 -7.61 -2.60
C GLN A 218 1.54 -7.72 -1.24
N ASN A 219 2.37 -8.75 -1.05
CA ASN A 219 3.03 -9.04 0.23
C ASN A 219 4.55 -8.96 0.06
N ASN A 220 5.14 -7.79 0.32
CA ASN A 220 6.57 -7.55 0.11
C ASN A 220 7.02 -8.08 -1.27
N THR A 221 6.20 -7.79 -2.28
CA THR A 221 6.42 -8.28 -3.65
C THR A 221 7.60 -7.53 -4.26
N GLU A 222 8.56 -8.28 -4.80
CA GLU A 222 9.67 -7.71 -5.55
C GLU A 222 9.16 -7.08 -6.86
N VAL A 223 9.54 -5.83 -7.07
CA VAL A 223 9.30 -5.12 -8.33
C VAL A 223 10.47 -5.39 -9.27
N LYS A 224 10.18 -5.83 -10.49
CA LYS A 224 11.21 -6.25 -11.47
C LYS A 224 11.83 -5.09 -12.26
N GLY A 225 11.42 -3.87 -11.97
CA GLY A 225 11.87 -2.66 -12.66
C GLY A 225 10.72 -1.74 -12.98
N ARG A 226 10.97 -0.74 -13.84
CA ARG A 226 9.97 0.23 -14.29
C ARG A 226 8.81 -0.47 -14.98
N THR A 227 7.61 0.02 -14.74
CA THR A 227 6.40 -0.42 -15.42
C THR A 227 6.51 -0.13 -16.92
N LYS A 228 6.19 -1.12 -17.75
CA LYS A 228 6.14 -0.96 -19.20
C LYS A 228 4.86 -1.55 -19.77
N TRP A 229 4.16 -0.75 -20.57
CA TRP A 229 3.06 -1.27 -21.37
C TRP A 229 3.57 -2.24 -22.44
N ILE A 230 4.70 -1.92 -23.08
CA ILE A 230 5.37 -2.75 -24.09
C ILE A 230 6.79 -3.05 -23.64
N GLY A 231 7.17 -4.32 -23.70
CA GLY A 231 8.51 -4.80 -23.34
C GLY A 231 8.61 -5.33 -21.90
N GLN A 232 9.82 -5.73 -21.53
CA GLN A 232 10.12 -6.24 -20.19
C GLN A 232 10.49 -5.09 -19.24
N PRO A 233 10.16 -5.20 -17.95
CA PRO A 233 10.58 -4.22 -16.96
C PRO A 233 12.12 -4.20 -16.86
N ASP A 234 12.67 -3.04 -16.57
CA ASP A 234 14.11 -2.83 -16.33
C ASP A 234 14.28 -1.78 -15.23
N TYR A 235 15.45 -1.76 -14.62
CA TYR A 235 15.82 -0.73 -13.67
C TYR A 235 16.67 0.36 -14.33
N VAL A 236 16.40 1.61 -13.95
CA VAL A 236 17.25 2.77 -14.22
C VAL A 236 17.56 3.42 -12.88
N ALA A 237 18.83 3.75 -12.65
CA ALA A 237 19.27 4.35 -11.40
C ALA A 237 18.54 5.67 -11.12
N HIS A 238 17.98 5.79 -9.92
CA HIS A 238 17.34 7.00 -9.43
C HIS A 238 17.47 7.11 -7.91
N GLY A 239 17.24 8.29 -7.37
CA GLY A 239 17.12 8.54 -5.94
C GLY A 239 15.66 8.75 -5.52
N ALA A 240 15.46 9.60 -4.52
CA ALA A 240 14.12 10.04 -4.14
C ALA A 240 13.38 10.60 -5.35
N SER A 241 12.16 10.14 -5.57
CA SER A 241 11.35 10.45 -6.75
C SER A 241 9.95 10.89 -6.35
N PRO A 242 9.25 11.68 -7.18
CA PRO A 242 7.89 12.08 -6.87
C PRO A 242 6.93 10.91 -7.07
N ILE A 243 5.75 11.02 -6.45
CA ILE A 243 4.61 10.14 -6.67
C ILE A 243 3.73 10.78 -7.74
N LYS A 244 3.18 9.97 -8.65
CA LYS A 244 2.22 10.44 -9.65
C LYS A 244 0.89 9.71 -9.50
N LEU A 245 -0.21 10.44 -9.65
CA LEU A 245 -1.53 9.88 -9.93
C LEU A 245 -1.84 10.07 -11.42
N GLN A 246 -2.21 8.97 -12.06
CA GLN A 246 -2.39 8.93 -13.52
C GLN A 246 -3.74 9.45 -13.96
N ALA A 247 -3.74 10.25 -15.02
CA ALA A 247 -4.91 10.54 -15.84
C ALA A 247 -4.85 9.66 -17.10
N HIS A 248 -5.45 8.48 -17.04
CA HIS A 248 -5.42 7.55 -18.17
C HIS A 248 -6.32 8.04 -19.33
N GLY A 249 -5.85 7.87 -20.56
CA GLY A 249 -6.51 8.39 -21.78
C GLY A 249 -7.71 7.60 -22.28
N ASP A 250 -8.23 6.63 -21.53
CA ASP A 250 -9.42 5.86 -21.91
C ASP A 250 -10.69 6.73 -21.96
N PRO A 251 -11.75 6.31 -22.70
CA PRO A 251 -12.95 7.12 -22.86
C PRO A 251 -13.93 7.04 -21.67
N SER A 252 -13.66 6.21 -20.65
CA SER A 252 -14.58 6.06 -19.51
C SER A 252 -14.64 7.34 -18.66
N PRO A 253 -15.72 7.55 -17.88
CA PRO A 253 -15.78 8.62 -16.89
C PRO A 253 -14.61 8.57 -15.90
N PRO A 254 -14.10 9.74 -15.45
CA PRO A 254 -12.88 9.83 -14.66
C PRO A 254 -13.02 9.33 -13.22
N VAL A 255 -11.94 8.80 -12.69
CA VAL A 255 -11.78 8.39 -11.29
C VAL A 255 -11.68 9.62 -10.39
N SER A 256 -12.16 9.51 -9.16
CA SER A 256 -12.03 10.55 -8.13
C SER A 256 -11.18 10.06 -6.96
N PHE A 257 -10.50 11.00 -6.28
CA PHE A 257 -9.63 10.71 -5.14
C PHE A 257 -9.96 11.62 -3.95
N ARG A 258 -9.62 11.17 -2.75
CA ARG A 258 -9.64 11.95 -1.51
C ARG A 258 -8.68 11.35 -0.47
N ASN A 259 -8.47 12.03 0.64
CA ASN A 259 -7.70 11.54 1.80
C ASN A 259 -6.37 10.89 1.37
N ILE A 260 -5.42 11.71 0.92
CA ILE A 260 -4.13 11.24 0.41
C ILE A 260 -3.04 11.74 1.35
N TRP A 261 -2.27 10.80 1.92
CA TRP A 261 -1.12 11.13 2.76
C TRP A 261 0.02 10.13 2.58
N VAL A 262 1.22 10.58 2.91
CA VAL A 262 2.45 9.78 2.87
C VAL A 262 3.20 9.96 4.18
N ARG A 263 3.70 8.88 4.73
CA ARG A 263 4.61 8.86 5.87
C ARG A 263 5.96 8.31 5.39
N PRO A 264 7.03 9.14 5.34
CA PRO A 264 8.38 8.68 5.03
C PRO A 264 8.89 7.65 6.07
N LEU A 265 9.69 6.67 5.62
CA LEU A 265 10.25 5.60 6.45
C LEU A 265 11.78 5.69 6.51
#